data_e7588bcc439aaa4b550af73356f7835f
#
_entry.id   e7588bcc439aaa4b550af73356f7835f
#
_cell.length_a   1.000
_cell.length_b   1.000
_cell.length_c   1.000
_cell.angle_alpha   90.00
_cell.angle_beta   90.00
_cell.angle_gamma   90.00
#
_symmetry.space_group_name_H-M   'P 1'
#
loop_
_entity.id
_entity.type
_entity.pdbx_description
1 polymer ?
#
loop_
_entity_poly.entity_id
_entity_poly.type
_entity_poly.pdbx_seq_one_letter_code
_entity_poly.pdbx_strand_id
1 'polypeptide(L)'
;MRVALATAVRTLPRGAGLAYEPKFDGHRLVIARSASDVTLQARSGRIVTSAFPDLAAAALRLPAGTVLDGEVVVWHAGRTDFALVQRRAAATAARAAVLAQSLPASYAAFDVLELAGLDVRARPYERRRALLVDLLLPLGPPLQPVPMTTDPELAATWYETLPASGIEGLVVKRLDQAYPAGRRGWQKLRHTDVRDAAVVGYTGTPRRPLALVLVLPVGDETPLVSSPLTAALRREVAEAAAARGAAEPPATESAAGAADGAAAEPATATVTAIGLGEVPYRALDPPLTAEVRHTSARHPPPEVLRLRTDL
;
A
#
# COMPACT_ATOMS: atom_id res chain seq x y z
N MET A 1 -18.61 -4.29 10.36
CA MET A 1 -17.85 -4.63 11.59
C MET A 1 -16.64 -3.70 11.72
N ARG A 2 -16.21 -3.35 12.96
CA ARG A 2 -14.97 -2.60 13.17
C ARG A 2 -13.79 -3.57 13.28
N VAL A 3 -12.76 -3.35 12.48
CA VAL A 3 -11.57 -4.21 12.44
C VAL A 3 -10.41 -3.63 13.25
N ALA A 4 -9.48 -4.50 13.68
CA ALA A 4 -8.25 -4.09 14.37
C ALA A 4 -7.37 -3.22 13.47
N LEU A 5 -6.63 -2.29 14.07
CA LEU A 5 -5.71 -1.37 13.38
C LEU A 5 -4.28 -1.60 13.88
N ALA A 6 -3.31 -1.18 13.05
CA ALA A 6 -1.89 -1.25 13.40
C ALA A 6 -1.25 0.14 13.47
N THR A 7 -0.30 0.30 14.40
CA THR A 7 0.61 1.45 14.48
C THR A 7 1.86 1.16 13.66
N ALA A 8 2.35 2.12 12.90
CA ALA A 8 3.61 1.98 12.19
C ALA A 8 4.79 2.03 13.16
N VAL A 9 5.77 1.15 12.96
CA VAL A 9 7.05 1.13 13.66
C VAL A 9 8.19 1.17 12.65
N ARG A 10 9.36 1.65 13.07
CA ARG A 10 10.54 1.81 12.20
C ARG A 10 11.52 0.65 12.27
N THR A 11 11.48 -0.12 13.34
CA THR A 11 12.35 -1.26 13.58
C THR A 11 11.53 -2.48 13.94
N LEU A 12 12.05 -3.68 13.68
CA LEU A 12 11.40 -4.93 14.05
C LEU A 12 11.29 -5.02 15.57
N PRO A 13 10.07 -5.03 16.13
CA PRO A 13 9.88 -5.22 17.56
C PRO A 13 10.41 -6.60 17.97
N ARG A 14 11.13 -6.66 19.08
CA ARG A 14 11.69 -7.89 19.66
C ARG A 14 11.18 -8.05 21.08
N GLY A 15 10.96 -9.27 21.52
CA GLY A 15 10.51 -9.58 22.88
C GLY A 15 9.73 -10.88 22.95
N ALA A 16 9.58 -11.40 24.16
CA ALA A 16 8.76 -12.59 24.40
C ALA A 16 7.28 -12.31 24.13
N GLY A 17 6.56 -13.33 23.68
CA GLY A 17 5.11 -13.23 23.48
C GLY A 17 4.69 -12.46 22.23
N LEU A 18 5.60 -12.23 21.28
CA LEU A 18 5.29 -11.63 19.98
C LEU A 18 5.14 -12.70 18.89
N ALA A 19 4.21 -12.44 17.99
CA ALA A 19 4.00 -13.18 16.77
C ALA A 19 4.18 -12.25 15.58
N TYR A 20 4.81 -12.75 14.52
CA TYR A 20 5.14 -12.02 13.30
C TYR A 20 4.43 -12.68 12.12
N GLU A 21 3.74 -11.88 11.32
CA GLU A 21 3.03 -12.31 10.12
C GLU A 21 3.46 -11.48 8.92
N PRO A 22 3.61 -12.06 7.72
CA PRO A 22 3.77 -11.29 6.49
C PRO A 22 2.62 -10.30 6.30
N LYS A 23 2.95 -9.06 6.00
CA LYS A 23 1.98 -8.03 5.68
C LYS A 23 1.75 -7.99 4.18
N PHE A 24 0.65 -8.59 3.76
CA PHE A 24 0.22 -8.55 2.38
C PHE A 24 -0.23 -7.14 1.95
N ASP A 25 -0.02 -6.81 0.69
CA ASP A 25 -0.56 -5.61 0.04
C ASP A 25 -1.76 -6.00 -0.83
N GLY A 26 -2.94 -5.79 -0.31
CA GLY A 26 -4.19 -6.18 -0.94
C GLY A 26 -5.39 -5.34 -0.45
N HIS A 27 -6.56 -5.92 -0.49
CA HIS A 27 -7.76 -5.33 0.08
C HIS A 27 -8.20 -6.10 1.33
N ARG A 28 -8.20 -5.44 2.47
CA ARG A 28 -8.72 -6.04 3.69
C ARG A 28 -10.20 -6.33 3.57
N LEU A 29 -10.56 -7.59 3.81
CA LEU A 29 -11.92 -8.06 3.84
C LEU A 29 -12.22 -8.81 5.14
N VAL A 30 -13.46 -8.64 5.61
CA VAL A 30 -14.09 -9.54 6.58
C VAL A 30 -14.98 -10.49 5.80
N ILE A 31 -14.78 -11.80 5.97
CA ILE A 31 -15.68 -12.84 5.47
C ILE A 31 -16.61 -13.23 6.60
N ALA A 32 -17.91 -13.11 6.40
CA ALA A 32 -18.93 -13.59 7.33
C ALA A 32 -19.77 -14.67 6.64
N ARG A 33 -19.79 -15.90 7.21
CA ARG A 33 -20.59 -17.03 6.77
C ARG A 33 -21.78 -17.20 7.72
N SER A 34 -22.98 -16.85 7.28
CA SER A 34 -24.24 -17.11 7.98
C SER A 34 -24.74 -18.53 7.72
N ALA A 35 -25.94 -18.89 8.16
CA ALA A 35 -26.52 -20.20 7.83
C ALA A 35 -26.80 -20.38 6.33
N SER A 36 -27.23 -19.31 5.65
CA SER A 36 -27.63 -19.35 4.23
C SER A 36 -26.62 -18.67 3.29
N ASP A 37 -25.87 -17.66 3.76
CA ASP A 37 -25.17 -16.73 2.90
C ASP A 37 -23.73 -16.48 3.31
N VAL A 38 -22.97 -15.93 2.37
CA VAL A 38 -21.64 -15.37 2.59
C VAL A 38 -21.66 -13.88 2.31
N THR A 39 -21.12 -13.09 3.23
CA THR A 39 -20.91 -11.67 3.06
C THR A 39 -19.43 -11.34 3.08
N LEU A 40 -18.95 -10.63 2.05
CA LEU A 40 -17.60 -10.07 1.99
C LEU A 40 -17.68 -8.56 2.23
N GLN A 41 -17.14 -8.09 3.36
CA GLN A 41 -17.19 -6.69 3.77
C GLN A 41 -15.80 -6.06 3.71
N ALA A 42 -15.63 -5.03 2.89
CA ALA A 42 -14.42 -4.23 2.85
C ALA A 42 -14.22 -3.43 4.15
N ARG A 43 -13.00 -2.98 4.40
CA ARG A 43 -12.64 -2.14 5.57
C ARG A 43 -13.52 -0.90 5.72
N SER A 44 -13.98 -0.32 4.61
CA SER A 44 -14.90 0.84 4.61
C SER A 44 -16.31 0.53 5.10
N GLY A 45 -16.64 -0.75 5.27
CA GLY A 45 -18.00 -1.23 5.55
C GLY A 45 -18.79 -1.62 4.30
N ARG A 46 -18.29 -1.31 3.09
CA ARG A 46 -18.95 -1.65 1.83
C ARG A 46 -18.98 -3.17 1.64
N ILE A 47 -20.12 -3.70 1.22
CA ILE A 47 -20.28 -5.10 0.81
C ILE A 47 -19.75 -5.24 -0.62
N VAL A 48 -18.84 -6.19 -0.81
CA VAL A 48 -18.14 -6.44 -2.08
C VAL A 48 -18.23 -7.89 -2.53
N THR A 49 -19.21 -8.64 -2.03
CA THR A 49 -19.41 -10.06 -2.34
C THR A 49 -19.47 -10.33 -3.84
N SER A 50 -20.18 -9.47 -4.59
CA SER A 50 -20.32 -9.60 -6.05
C SER A 50 -19.01 -9.37 -6.82
N ALA A 51 -18.01 -8.69 -6.23
CA ALA A 51 -16.70 -8.46 -6.85
C ALA A 51 -15.77 -9.69 -6.75
N PHE A 52 -16.02 -10.56 -5.77
CA PHE A 52 -15.20 -11.76 -5.49
C PHE A 52 -16.07 -13.02 -5.39
N PRO A 53 -16.76 -13.43 -6.48
CA PRO A 53 -17.64 -14.60 -6.46
C PRO A 53 -16.90 -15.91 -6.18
N ASP A 54 -15.64 -16.02 -6.57
CA ASP A 54 -14.73 -17.11 -6.28
C ASP A 54 -14.48 -17.28 -4.76
N LEU A 55 -14.19 -16.20 -4.05
CA LEU A 55 -14.02 -16.23 -2.60
C LEU A 55 -15.35 -16.47 -1.89
N ALA A 56 -16.45 -15.91 -2.37
CA ALA A 56 -17.77 -16.16 -1.81
C ALA A 56 -18.15 -17.64 -1.91
N ALA A 57 -17.93 -18.27 -3.07
CA ALA A 57 -18.14 -19.69 -3.28
C ALA A 57 -17.24 -20.55 -2.37
N ALA A 58 -15.95 -20.20 -2.24
CA ALA A 58 -15.04 -20.93 -1.35
C ALA A 58 -15.46 -20.81 0.13
N ALA A 59 -15.94 -19.63 0.55
CA ALA A 59 -16.36 -19.38 1.92
C ALA A 59 -17.66 -20.12 2.32
N LEU A 60 -18.45 -20.63 1.37
CA LEU A 60 -19.57 -21.53 1.67
C LEU A 60 -19.13 -22.85 2.35
N ARG A 61 -17.85 -23.23 2.18
CA ARG A 61 -17.29 -24.42 2.85
C ARG A 61 -16.98 -24.20 4.34
N LEU A 62 -16.98 -22.94 4.79
CA LEU A 62 -16.80 -22.61 6.21
C LEU A 62 -18.05 -23.03 7.00
N PRO A 63 -17.91 -23.44 8.26
CA PRO A 63 -19.05 -23.64 9.16
C PRO A 63 -19.91 -22.38 9.26
N ALA A 64 -21.22 -22.51 9.31
CA ALA A 64 -22.13 -21.40 9.56
C ALA A 64 -21.76 -20.68 10.87
N GLY A 65 -21.90 -19.35 10.92
CA GLY A 65 -21.51 -18.54 12.08
C GLY A 65 -19.98 -18.33 12.17
N THR A 66 -19.27 -18.41 11.04
CA THR A 66 -17.82 -18.08 10.98
C THR A 66 -17.60 -16.67 10.49
N VAL A 67 -16.75 -15.92 11.20
CA VAL A 67 -16.29 -14.58 10.78
C VAL A 67 -14.77 -14.54 10.79
N LEU A 68 -14.18 -14.26 9.62
CA LEU A 68 -12.74 -14.17 9.40
C LEU A 68 -12.33 -12.74 9.08
N ASP A 69 -11.14 -12.36 9.51
CA ASP A 69 -10.46 -11.12 9.12
C ASP A 69 -9.19 -11.45 8.33
N GLY A 70 -9.04 -10.86 7.17
CA GLY A 70 -7.95 -11.21 6.26
C GLY A 70 -7.74 -10.18 5.16
N GLU A 71 -6.81 -10.49 4.28
CA GLU A 71 -6.45 -9.68 3.12
C GLU A 71 -6.76 -10.45 1.83
N VAL A 72 -7.45 -9.82 0.89
CA VAL A 72 -7.59 -10.36 -0.46
C VAL A 72 -6.39 -9.95 -1.28
N VAL A 73 -5.79 -10.92 -1.94
CA VAL A 73 -4.67 -10.73 -2.86
C VAL A 73 -4.95 -11.45 -4.19
N VAL A 74 -4.27 -11.00 -5.24
CA VAL A 74 -4.21 -11.69 -6.53
C VAL A 74 -2.74 -12.00 -6.81
N TRP A 75 -2.44 -13.26 -7.06
CA TRP A 75 -1.10 -13.72 -7.43
C TRP A 75 -0.93 -13.63 -8.94
N HIS A 76 0.16 -13.03 -9.37
CA HIS A 76 0.56 -12.95 -10.77
C HIS A 76 2.08 -13.07 -10.87
N ALA A 77 2.56 -13.92 -11.77
CA ALA A 77 3.99 -14.16 -11.99
C ALA A 77 4.80 -14.40 -10.69
N GLY A 78 4.24 -15.18 -9.75
CA GLY A 78 4.92 -15.55 -8.50
C GLY A 78 4.90 -14.48 -7.39
N ARG A 79 4.19 -13.37 -7.58
CA ARG A 79 4.06 -12.28 -6.60
C ARG A 79 2.64 -11.78 -6.45
N THR A 80 2.33 -11.13 -5.34
CA THR A 80 1.06 -10.43 -5.19
C THR A 80 1.07 -9.12 -6.00
N ASP A 81 -0.05 -8.80 -6.63
CA ASP A 81 -0.22 -7.59 -7.44
C ASP A 81 -1.44 -6.79 -6.96
N PHE A 82 -1.18 -5.65 -6.34
CA PHE A 82 -2.22 -4.77 -5.80
C PHE A 82 -3.11 -4.17 -6.90
N ALA A 83 -2.56 -3.85 -8.09
CA ALA A 83 -3.34 -3.29 -9.18
C ALA A 83 -4.39 -4.29 -9.69
N LEU A 84 -4.05 -5.58 -9.71
CA LEU A 84 -4.98 -6.64 -10.05
C LEU A 84 -6.07 -6.82 -8.99
N VAL A 85 -5.73 -6.69 -7.70
CA VAL A 85 -6.74 -6.67 -6.61
C VAL A 85 -7.70 -5.49 -6.79
N GLN A 86 -7.18 -4.29 -7.07
CA GLN A 86 -8.02 -3.11 -7.33
C GLN A 86 -8.93 -3.31 -8.54
N ARG A 87 -8.39 -3.87 -9.64
CA ARG A 87 -9.16 -4.20 -10.84
C ARG A 87 -10.31 -5.16 -10.53
N ARG A 88 -10.07 -6.19 -9.67
CA ARG A 88 -11.10 -7.11 -9.19
C ARG A 88 -12.14 -6.37 -8.36
N ALA A 89 -11.74 -5.57 -7.38
CA ALA A 89 -12.63 -4.86 -6.46
C ALA A 89 -13.52 -3.79 -7.14
N ALA A 90 -13.08 -3.25 -8.29
CA ALA A 90 -13.81 -2.27 -9.09
C ALA A 90 -14.73 -2.90 -10.16
N ALA A 91 -14.71 -4.23 -10.33
CA ALA A 91 -15.45 -4.89 -11.37
C ALA A 91 -16.97 -4.90 -11.09
N THR A 92 -17.77 -4.76 -12.13
CA THR A 92 -19.21 -5.05 -12.08
C THR A 92 -19.43 -6.55 -11.87
N ALA A 93 -20.60 -6.96 -11.35
CA ALA A 93 -20.91 -8.37 -11.10
C ALA A 93 -20.71 -9.26 -12.34
N ALA A 94 -21.11 -8.81 -13.52
CA ALA A 94 -20.93 -9.56 -14.77
C ALA A 94 -19.44 -9.74 -15.13
N ARG A 95 -18.62 -8.70 -14.97
CA ARG A 95 -17.19 -8.76 -15.22
C ARG A 95 -16.43 -9.55 -14.15
N ALA A 96 -16.92 -9.54 -12.91
CA ALA A 96 -16.28 -10.24 -11.78
C ALA A 96 -16.23 -11.76 -12.01
N ALA A 97 -17.25 -12.36 -12.61
CA ALA A 97 -17.26 -13.79 -12.94
C ALA A 97 -16.15 -14.17 -13.95
N VAL A 98 -15.94 -13.34 -14.97
CA VAL A 98 -14.85 -13.52 -15.95
C VAL A 98 -13.49 -13.32 -15.31
N LEU A 99 -13.33 -12.28 -14.49
CA LEU A 99 -12.07 -12.00 -13.81
C LEU A 99 -11.74 -13.06 -12.74
N ALA A 100 -12.74 -13.69 -12.12
CA ALA A 100 -12.51 -14.79 -11.19
C ALA A 100 -11.80 -15.99 -11.83
N GLN A 101 -12.03 -16.21 -13.15
CA GLN A 101 -11.36 -17.28 -13.89
C GLN A 101 -9.93 -16.91 -14.33
N SER A 102 -9.72 -15.66 -14.79
CA SER A 102 -8.43 -15.22 -15.32
C SER A 102 -7.49 -14.64 -14.26
N LEU A 103 -8.04 -14.10 -13.18
CA LEU A 103 -7.32 -13.47 -12.07
C LEU A 103 -7.93 -13.95 -10.75
N PRO A 104 -7.81 -15.25 -10.40
CA PRO A 104 -8.42 -15.78 -9.18
C PRO A 104 -7.90 -15.05 -7.94
N ALA A 105 -8.81 -14.75 -7.02
CA ALA A 105 -8.46 -14.13 -5.75
C ALA A 105 -8.07 -15.19 -4.72
N SER A 106 -7.09 -14.86 -3.88
CA SER A 106 -6.72 -15.62 -2.69
C SER A 106 -7.03 -14.79 -1.45
N TYR A 107 -7.39 -15.43 -0.36
CA TYR A 107 -7.69 -14.80 0.91
C TYR A 107 -6.69 -15.26 1.97
N ALA A 108 -5.84 -14.34 2.38
CA ALA A 108 -4.84 -14.51 3.43
C ALA A 108 -5.47 -14.14 4.78
N ALA A 109 -6.02 -15.14 5.48
CA ALA A 109 -6.68 -14.94 6.76
C ALA A 109 -5.65 -14.79 7.88
N PHE A 110 -5.77 -13.75 8.69
CA PHE A 110 -4.86 -13.48 9.81
C PHE A 110 -5.56 -13.42 11.17
N ASP A 111 -6.90 -13.55 11.23
CA ASP A 111 -7.64 -13.71 12.48
C ASP A 111 -9.01 -14.37 12.25
N VAL A 112 -9.50 -15.04 13.28
CA VAL A 112 -10.89 -15.52 13.38
C VAL A 112 -11.59 -14.79 14.52
N LEU A 113 -12.75 -14.22 14.22
CA LEU A 113 -13.51 -13.38 15.15
C LEU A 113 -14.70 -14.10 15.75
N GLU A 114 -15.29 -14.99 14.95
CA GLU A 114 -16.41 -15.85 15.35
C GLU A 114 -16.26 -17.22 14.69
N LEU A 115 -16.55 -18.28 15.40
CA LEU A 115 -16.49 -19.65 14.89
C LEU A 115 -17.70 -20.42 15.36
N ALA A 116 -18.47 -20.97 14.42
CA ALA A 116 -19.70 -21.70 14.66
C ALA A 116 -20.69 -20.93 15.58
N GLY A 117 -20.80 -19.62 15.38
CA GLY A 117 -21.67 -18.73 16.18
C GLY A 117 -21.10 -18.29 17.53
N LEU A 118 -19.89 -18.73 17.88
CA LEU A 118 -19.23 -18.32 19.12
C LEU A 118 -18.27 -17.16 18.86
N ASP A 119 -18.48 -16.03 19.53
CA ASP A 119 -17.54 -14.90 19.52
C ASP A 119 -16.25 -15.29 20.26
N VAL A 120 -15.14 -15.29 19.53
CA VAL A 120 -13.81 -15.66 20.06
C VAL A 120 -12.87 -14.47 20.20
N ARG A 121 -13.32 -13.24 19.91
CA ARG A 121 -12.49 -12.01 19.93
C ARG A 121 -11.84 -11.73 21.30
N ALA A 122 -12.50 -12.12 22.39
CA ALA A 122 -11.97 -11.95 23.75
C ALA A 122 -10.83 -12.94 24.07
N ARG A 123 -10.67 -14.03 23.31
CA ARG A 123 -9.60 -15.00 23.52
C ARG A 123 -8.25 -14.41 23.15
N PRO A 124 -7.13 -14.89 23.77
CA PRO A 124 -5.78 -14.56 23.34
C PRO A 124 -5.54 -14.86 21.86
N TYR A 125 -4.69 -14.06 21.20
CA TYR A 125 -4.38 -14.25 19.77
C TYR A 125 -3.89 -15.67 19.48
N GLU A 126 -3.01 -16.25 20.32
CA GLU A 126 -2.53 -17.62 20.14
C GLU A 126 -3.66 -18.64 20.01
N ARG A 127 -4.73 -18.49 20.80
CA ARG A 127 -5.89 -19.38 20.77
C ARG A 127 -6.74 -19.17 19.52
N ARG A 128 -6.94 -17.90 19.12
CA ARG A 128 -7.64 -17.59 17.87
C ARG A 128 -6.84 -18.08 16.66
N ARG A 129 -5.51 -17.95 16.73
CA ARG A 129 -4.62 -18.46 15.67
C ARG A 129 -4.71 -19.96 15.51
N ALA A 130 -4.71 -20.73 16.59
CA ALA A 130 -4.89 -22.19 16.55
C ALA A 130 -6.22 -22.55 15.87
N LEU A 131 -7.33 -21.92 16.31
CA LEU A 131 -8.65 -22.12 15.70
C LEU A 131 -8.67 -21.79 14.19
N LEU A 132 -7.99 -20.71 13.78
CA LEU A 132 -7.90 -20.30 12.39
C LEU A 132 -7.16 -21.33 11.54
N VAL A 133 -6.04 -21.84 12.05
CA VAL A 133 -5.22 -22.86 11.38
C VAL A 133 -6.00 -24.18 11.24
N ASP A 134 -6.59 -24.65 12.33
CA ASP A 134 -7.39 -25.89 12.35
C ASP A 134 -8.58 -25.81 11.39
N LEU A 135 -9.19 -24.61 11.26
CA LEU A 135 -10.31 -24.37 10.35
C LEU A 135 -9.88 -24.37 8.88
N LEU A 136 -8.80 -23.68 8.53
CA LEU A 136 -8.49 -23.36 7.14
C LEU A 136 -7.52 -24.35 6.47
N LEU A 137 -6.59 -24.98 7.21
CA LEU A 137 -5.65 -25.92 6.60
C LEU A 137 -6.32 -27.08 5.86
N PRO A 138 -7.38 -27.73 6.41
CA PRO A 138 -8.08 -28.81 5.70
C PRO A 138 -8.84 -28.33 4.46
N LEU A 139 -9.24 -27.05 4.43
CA LEU A 139 -9.99 -26.49 3.30
C LEU A 139 -9.08 -26.17 2.11
N GLY A 140 -7.82 -25.76 2.37
CA GLY A 140 -6.86 -25.36 1.35
C GLY A 140 -7.26 -24.08 0.61
N PRO A 141 -6.54 -23.75 -0.49
CA PRO A 141 -6.83 -22.58 -1.29
C PRO A 141 -8.28 -22.51 -1.78
N PRO A 142 -8.82 -21.31 -2.00
CA PRO A 142 -8.17 -19.99 -1.91
C PRO A 142 -8.21 -19.37 -0.51
N LEU A 143 -8.74 -20.01 0.52
CA LEU A 143 -8.79 -19.52 1.89
C LEU A 143 -7.65 -20.14 2.70
N GLN A 144 -6.65 -19.32 3.07
CA GLN A 144 -5.48 -19.83 3.77
C GLN A 144 -5.12 -18.96 4.97
N PRO A 145 -4.66 -19.55 6.09
CA PRO A 145 -4.08 -18.76 7.17
C PRO A 145 -2.75 -18.16 6.72
N VAL A 146 -2.47 -16.89 7.03
CA VAL A 146 -1.15 -16.30 6.78
C VAL A 146 -0.07 -17.10 7.53
N PRO A 147 1.15 -17.23 7.01
CA PRO A 147 2.27 -17.74 7.79
C PRO A 147 2.47 -16.94 9.07
N MET A 148 2.94 -17.58 10.14
CA MET A 148 3.25 -16.90 11.40
C MET A 148 4.48 -17.55 12.04
N THR A 149 5.33 -16.73 12.63
CA THR A 149 6.44 -17.20 13.47
C THR A 149 6.50 -16.41 14.78
N THR A 150 7.05 -17.02 15.80
CA THR A 150 7.44 -16.35 17.06
C THR A 150 8.94 -16.10 17.14
N ASP A 151 9.69 -16.61 16.15
CA ASP A 151 11.13 -16.42 16.03
C ASP A 151 11.43 -15.07 15.36
N PRO A 152 12.07 -14.12 16.07
CA PRO A 152 12.40 -12.81 15.52
C PRO A 152 13.48 -12.87 14.41
N GLU A 153 14.34 -13.89 14.37
CA GLU A 153 15.36 -14.03 13.32
C GLU A 153 14.73 -14.51 12.02
N LEU A 154 13.79 -15.46 12.10
CA LEU A 154 13.00 -15.85 10.94
C LEU A 154 12.13 -14.68 10.45
N ALA A 155 11.57 -13.89 11.35
CA ALA A 155 10.81 -12.68 11.00
C ALA A 155 11.71 -11.64 10.30
N ALA A 156 12.95 -11.45 10.75
CA ALA A 156 13.92 -10.58 10.07
C ALA A 156 14.24 -11.09 8.66
N THR A 157 14.44 -12.40 8.50
CA THR A 157 14.64 -13.03 7.19
C THR A 157 13.43 -12.79 6.27
N TRP A 158 12.21 -12.94 6.77
CA TRP A 158 11.00 -12.64 6.01
C TRP A 158 10.92 -11.17 5.60
N TYR A 159 11.30 -10.25 6.50
CA TYR A 159 11.31 -8.83 6.20
C TYR A 159 12.20 -8.50 5.00
N GLU A 160 13.38 -9.14 4.90
CA GLU A 160 14.35 -8.90 3.82
C GLU A 160 13.98 -9.63 2.51
N THR A 161 13.41 -10.83 2.60
CA THR A 161 13.24 -11.70 1.41
C THR A 161 11.85 -11.63 0.77
N LEU A 162 10.79 -11.44 1.54
CA LEU A 162 9.42 -11.47 1.02
C LEU A 162 8.99 -10.27 0.16
N PRO A 163 9.65 -9.10 0.15
CA PRO A 163 9.33 -8.04 -0.81
C PRO A 163 9.41 -8.48 -2.27
N ALA A 164 10.29 -9.43 -2.61
CA ALA A 164 10.36 -10.03 -3.94
C ALA A 164 9.03 -10.70 -4.36
N SER A 165 8.28 -11.23 -3.39
CA SER A 165 6.95 -11.84 -3.59
C SER A 165 5.79 -10.85 -3.45
N GLY A 166 6.06 -9.54 -3.37
CA GLY A 166 5.02 -8.50 -3.24
C GLY A 166 4.49 -8.30 -1.83
N ILE A 167 5.19 -8.81 -0.81
CA ILE A 167 4.85 -8.60 0.60
C ILE A 167 5.45 -7.28 1.08
N GLU A 168 4.64 -6.38 1.65
CA GLU A 168 5.08 -5.02 2.00
C GLU A 168 5.76 -4.89 3.37
N GLY A 169 5.94 -6.00 4.10
CA GLY A 169 6.57 -5.98 5.42
C GLY A 169 5.98 -7.01 6.37
N LEU A 170 5.89 -6.65 7.65
CA LEU A 170 5.40 -7.52 8.72
C LEU A 170 4.30 -6.85 9.54
N VAL A 171 3.39 -7.66 10.09
CA VAL A 171 2.48 -7.31 11.18
C VAL A 171 2.94 -8.06 12.43
N VAL A 172 3.05 -7.33 13.55
CA VAL A 172 3.46 -7.88 14.83
C VAL A 172 2.29 -7.81 15.80
N LYS A 173 1.97 -8.93 16.43
CA LYS A 173 0.87 -9.11 17.36
C LYS A 173 1.37 -9.68 18.69
N ARG A 174 0.71 -9.38 19.79
CA ARG A 174 0.98 -10.05 21.05
C ARG A 174 0.18 -11.36 21.12
N LEU A 175 0.80 -12.44 21.54
CA LEU A 175 0.18 -13.76 21.64
C LEU A 175 -0.98 -13.79 22.65
N ASP A 176 -0.86 -13.04 23.74
CA ASP A 176 -1.86 -12.95 24.82
C ASP A 176 -3.01 -11.97 24.53
N GLN A 177 -2.97 -11.24 23.41
CA GLN A 177 -3.89 -10.13 23.17
C GLN A 177 -5.25 -10.58 22.66
N ALA A 178 -6.33 -10.05 23.25
CA ALA A 178 -7.67 -10.08 22.67
C ALA A 178 -7.70 -9.28 21.35
N TYR A 179 -8.66 -9.56 20.47
CA TYR A 179 -8.79 -8.84 19.20
C TYR A 179 -9.13 -7.35 19.43
N PRO A 180 -8.28 -6.40 19.00
CA PRO A 180 -8.44 -4.99 19.33
C PRO A 180 -9.36 -4.27 18.34
N ALA A 181 -10.63 -4.64 18.27
CA ALA A 181 -11.61 -4.09 17.35
C ALA A 181 -11.70 -2.56 17.41
N GLY A 182 -11.47 -1.89 16.27
CA GLY A 182 -11.52 -0.44 16.14
C GLY A 182 -10.34 0.31 16.79
N ARG A 183 -9.36 -0.40 17.37
CA ARG A 183 -8.21 0.19 18.07
C ARG A 183 -6.88 -0.22 17.42
N ARG A 184 -5.83 0.58 17.64
CA ARG A 184 -4.46 0.30 17.21
C ARG A 184 -3.76 -0.61 18.22
N GLY A 185 -4.03 -1.91 18.13
CA GLY A 185 -3.44 -2.92 19.02
C GLY A 185 -2.31 -3.73 18.38
N TRP A 186 -2.13 -3.65 17.07
CA TRP A 186 -1.04 -4.31 16.33
C TRP A 186 0.04 -3.32 15.95
N GLN A 187 1.21 -3.82 15.56
CA GLN A 187 2.29 -3.04 15.00
C GLN A 187 2.52 -3.47 13.55
N LYS A 188 2.91 -2.54 12.69
CA LYS A 188 3.27 -2.84 11.30
C LYS A 188 4.63 -2.25 11.00
N LEU A 189 5.53 -3.11 10.53
CA LEU A 189 6.82 -2.76 9.98
C LEU A 189 6.71 -2.90 8.46
N ARG A 190 6.85 -1.80 7.73
CA ARG A 190 6.85 -1.83 6.26
C ARG A 190 8.28 -1.83 5.76
N HIS A 191 8.52 -2.61 4.71
CA HIS A 191 9.77 -2.51 3.98
C HIS A 191 9.86 -1.12 3.34
N THR A 192 10.97 -0.45 3.55
CA THR A 192 11.23 0.89 3.02
C THR A 192 12.58 0.88 2.32
N ASP A 193 12.57 1.16 1.03
CA ASP A 193 13.80 1.37 0.28
C ASP A 193 14.17 2.85 0.30
N VAL A 194 15.45 3.14 0.50
CA VAL A 194 16.01 4.45 0.26
C VAL A 194 16.70 4.40 -1.09
N ARG A 195 16.28 5.25 -2.01
CA ARG A 195 16.81 5.29 -3.38
C ARG A 195 16.77 6.70 -3.92
N ASP A 196 17.56 6.94 -4.96
CA ASP A 196 17.51 8.19 -5.69
C ASP A 196 16.31 8.17 -6.67
N ALA A 197 15.66 9.31 -6.82
CA ALA A 197 14.55 9.53 -7.73
C ALA A 197 14.81 10.81 -8.54
N ALA A 198 14.41 10.80 -9.81
CA ALA A 198 14.40 12.01 -10.61
C ALA A 198 13.24 12.91 -10.17
N VAL A 199 13.53 14.18 -9.90
CA VAL A 199 12.54 15.20 -9.55
C VAL A 199 12.19 15.94 -10.83
N VAL A 200 11.07 15.58 -11.44
CA VAL A 200 10.62 16.19 -12.70
C VAL A 200 9.78 17.44 -12.49
N GLY A 201 9.47 17.79 -11.24
CA GLY A 201 8.73 18.99 -10.90
C GLY A 201 8.32 19.07 -9.44
N TYR A 202 7.54 20.10 -9.12
CA TYR A 202 6.99 20.31 -7.77
C TYR A 202 5.59 20.93 -7.83
N THR A 203 4.80 20.65 -6.79
CA THR A 203 3.47 21.26 -6.59
C THR A 203 3.60 22.52 -5.74
N GLY A 204 2.62 23.41 -5.84
CA GLY A 204 2.63 24.69 -5.15
C GLY A 204 3.25 25.82 -5.97
N THR A 205 3.77 26.85 -5.31
CA THR A 205 4.37 28.03 -5.97
C THR A 205 5.91 27.98 -5.92
N PRO A 206 6.63 28.72 -6.78
CA PRO A 206 8.10 28.77 -6.75
C PRO A 206 8.66 29.18 -5.38
N ARG A 207 7.99 30.09 -4.68
CA ARG A 207 8.39 30.53 -3.33
C ARG A 207 7.95 29.58 -2.23
N ARG A 208 6.97 28.68 -2.50
CA ARG A 208 6.42 27.74 -1.52
C ARG A 208 6.08 26.41 -2.18
N PRO A 209 7.09 25.61 -2.56
CA PRO A 209 6.87 24.24 -3.05
C PRO A 209 6.28 23.40 -1.93
N LEU A 210 5.30 22.56 -2.24
CA LEU A 210 4.56 21.75 -1.27
C LEU A 210 5.01 20.29 -1.27
N ALA A 211 5.15 19.70 -2.46
CA ALA A 211 5.58 18.32 -2.68
C ALA A 211 6.36 18.22 -3.99
N LEU A 212 7.19 17.20 -4.14
CA LEU A 212 7.92 16.91 -5.38
C LEU A 212 7.14 15.91 -6.24
N VAL A 213 7.30 16.04 -7.55
CA VAL A 213 6.88 15.06 -8.54
C VAL A 213 8.11 14.24 -8.92
N LEU A 214 8.06 12.95 -8.63
CA LEU A 214 9.19 12.02 -8.63
C LEU A 214 8.99 10.93 -9.67
N VAL A 215 10.05 10.56 -10.39
CA VAL A 215 10.13 9.35 -11.21
C VAL A 215 11.17 8.42 -10.58
N LEU A 216 10.76 7.20 -10.26
CA LEU A 216 11.63 6.19 -9.65
C LEU A 216 12.37 5.40 -10.74
N PRO A 217 13.66 5.04 -10.54
CA PRO A 217 14.49 4.43 -11.59
C PRO A 217 14.14 2.99 -11.95
N VAL A 218 13.32 2.33 -11.13
CA VAL A 218 12.90 0.93 -11.34
C VAL A 218 11.42 0.79 -11.02
N GLY A 219 10.63 0.34 -11.98
CA GLY A 219 9.19 0.09 -11.85
C GLY A 219 8.39 0.87 -12.89
N ASP A 220 7.19 1.27 -12.49
CA ASP A 220 6.29 2.07 -13.32
C ASP A 220 6.90 3.47 -13.51
N GLU A 221 7.18 3.89 -14.74
CA GLU A 221 7.68 5.23 -15.08
C GLU A 221 6.66 6.35 -14.78
N THR A 222 5.52 5.98 -14.19
CA THR A 222 4.46 6.91 -13.83
C THR A 222 4.95 7.86 -12.73
N PRO A 223 4.91 9.18 -12.95
CA PRO A 223 5.31 10.15 -11.93
C PRO A 223 4.48 10.01 -10.65
N LEU A 224 5.14 10.12 -9.50
CA LEU A 224 4.54 10.04 -8.17
C LEU A 224 4.67 11.37 -7.43
N VAL A 225 3.64 11.75 -6.68
CA VAL A 225 3.73 12.93 -5.80
C VAL A 225 4.28 12.50 -4.44
N SER A 226 5.29 13.20 -3.93
CA SER A 226 5.89 12.94 -2.62
C SER A 226 4.95 13.30 -1.46
N SER A 227 5.30 12.85 -0.27
CA SER A 227 4.78 13.43 0.98
C SER A 227 5.07 14.94 1.04
N PRO A 228 4.29 15.74 1.81
CA PRO A 228 4.56 17.16 1.97
C PRO A 228 5.99 17.41 2.45
N LEU A 229 6.65 18.38 1.84
CA LEU A 229 8.03 18.76 2.15
C LEU A 229 8.15 19.38 3.55
N THR A 230 9.27 19.11 4.23
CA THR A 230 9.64 19.85 5.44
C THR A 230 9.98 21.31 5.13
N ALA A 231 10.01 22.19 6.13
CA ALA A 231 10.36 23.59 5.93
C ALA A 231 11.77 23.80 5.35
N ALA A 232 12.73 22.93 5.73
CA ALA A 232 14.09 22.95 5.19
C ALA A 232 14.10 22.58 3.70
N LEU A 233 13.49 21.44 3.35
CA LEU A 233 13.41 20.99 1.95
C LEU A 233 12.65 21.97 1.06
N ARG A 234 11.62 22.65 1.55
CA ARG A 234 10.92 23.69 0.78
C ARG A 234 11.87 24.81 0.36
N ARG A 235 12.75 25.26 1.25
CA ARG A 235 13.74 26.29 0.95
C ARG A 235 14.75 25.79 -0.09
N GLU A 236 15.31 24.61 0.10
CA GLU A 236 16.25 24.00 -0.83
C GLU A 236 15.64 23.83 -2.24
N VAL A 237 14.39 23.35 -2.32
CA VAL A 237 13.68 23.20 -3.60
C VAL A 237 13.41 24.56 -4.23
N ALA A 238 13.02 25.58 -3.46
CA ALA A 238 12.77 26.92 -3.97
C ALA A 238 14.06 27.56 -4.49
N GLU A 239 15.16 27.41 -3.80
CA GLU A 239 16.50 27.90 -4.22
C GLU A 239 16.97 27.17 -5.49
N ALA A 240 16.85 25.85 -5.53
CA ALA A 240 17.23 25.05 -6.69
C ALA A 240 16.37 25.36 -7.93
N ALA A 241 15.08 25.60 -7.75
CA ALA A 241 14.16 25.99 -8.82
C ALA A 241 14.46 27.42 -9.34
N ALA A 242 14.77 28.37 -8.43
CA ALA A 242 15.13 29.72 -8.79
C ALA A 242 16.45 29.76 -9.57
N ALA A 243 17.44 28.97 -9.18
CA ALA A 243 18.72 28.87 -9.88
C ALA A 243 18.57 28.35 -11.32
N ARG A 244 17.58 27.44 -11.55
CA ARG A 244 17.29 26.92 -12.90
C ARG A 244 16.46 27.88 -13.75
N GLY A 245 15.54 28.62 -13.17
CA GLY A 245 14.76 29.65 -13.85
C GLY A 245 15.58 30.86 -14.26
N ALA A 246 16.81 31.01 -13.73
CA ALA A 246 17.77 32.04 -14.12
C ALA A 246 18.75 31.60 -15.23
N ALA A 247 18.75 30.30 -15.60
CA ALA A 247 19.55 29.83 -16.73
C ALA A 247 18.79 30.11 -18.02
N GLU A 248 19.29 31.08 -18.81
CA GLU A 248 18.82 31.36 -20.17
C GLU A 248 18.91 30.10 -21.05
N PRO A 249 17.87 29.81 -21.89
CA PRO A 249 18.01 28.78 -22.89
C PRO A 249 19.15 29.09 -23.82
N PRO A 250 19.93 28.11 -24.34
CA PRO A 250 20.97 28.35 -25.33
C PRO A 250 20.33 29.02 -26.55
N ALA A 251 20.88 30.14 -26.96
CA ALA A 251 20.45 30.88 -28.12
C ALA A 251 20.55 30.01 -29.38
N THR A 252 19.42 29.52 -29.87
CA THR A 252 19.30 29.06 -31.26
C THR A 252 19.05 30.30 -32.11
N GLU A 253 20.02 30.60 -32.97
CA GLU A 253 19.91 31.64 -34.00
C GLU A 253 18.72 31.37 -34.92
N SER A 254 18.00 32.44 -35.20
CA SER A 254 17.13 32.74 -36.32
C SER A 254 15.63 32.82 -36.05
N ALA A 255 15.15 34.01 -35.94
CA ALA A 255 14.29 34.76 -36.85
C ALA A 255 13.65 35.94 -36.12
N ALA A 256 13.86 37.10 -36.70
CA ALA A 256 13.33 38.38 -36.25
C ALA A 256 11.80 38.43 -36.27
N GLY A 257 11.21 39.06 -35.22
CA GLY A 257 9.84 39.53 -35.26
C GLY A 257 9.19 39.71 -33.88
N ALA A 258 9.24 40.99 -33.42
CA ALA A 258 8.32 41.71 -32.54
C ALA A 258 7.96 41.18 -31.13
N ALA A 259 8.47 41.93 -30.15
CA ALA A 259 7.82 42.53 -28.98
C ALA A 259 6.65 41.76 -28.29
N ASP A 260 6.85 41.24 -27.10
CA ASP A 260 6.28 41.75 -25.84
C ASP A 260 6.89 40.96 -24.67
N GLY A 261 7.41 41.67 -23.69
CA GLY A 261 8.08 41.07 -22.53
C GLY A 261 7.11 40.50 -21.52
N ALA A 262 6.61 39.30 -21.79
CA ALA A 262 5.99 38.46 -20.79
C ALA A 262 6.98 37.35 -20.42
N ALA A 263 7.47 37.35 -19.18
CA ALA A 263 8.25 36.25 -18.64
C ALA A 263 7.46 34.93 -18.85
N ALA A 264 8.05 33.98 -19.59
CA ALA A 264 7.44 32.69 -19.87
C ALA A 264 7.07 32.04 -18.55
N GLU A 265 5.77 31.87 -18.31
CA GLU A 265 5.30 31.08 -17.17
C GLU A 265 5.83 29.64 -17.31
N PRO A 266 6.41 29.06 -16.24
CA PRO A 266 6.92 27.71 -16.31
C PRO A 266 5.78 26.74 -16.67
N ALA A 267 6.05 25.84 -17.61
CA ALA A 267 5.07 24.90 -18.13
C ALA A 267 4.38 24.15 -16.98
N THR A 268 3.05 24.29 -16.91
CA THR A 268 2.24 23.59 -15.92
C THR A 268 1.80 22.27 -16.53
N ALA A 269 2.20 21.15 -15.92
CA ALA A 269 1.77 19.81 -16.27
C ALA A 269 0.87 19.24 -15.17
N THR A 270 0.18 18.14 -15.43
CA THR A 270 -0.65 17.44 -14.43
C THR A 270 -0.08 16.05 -14.13
N VAL A 271 -0.23 15.61 -12.88
CA VAL A 271 0.11 14.28 -12.42
C VAL A 271 -1.04 13.71 -11.62
N THR A 272 -1.35 12.44 -11.82
CA THR A 272 -2.37 11.75 -11.03
C THR A 272 -1.79 11.37 -9.66
N ALA A 273 -2.24 12.02 -8.60
CA ALA A 273 -1.86 11.71 -7.23
C ALA A 273 -2.91 10.83 -6.55
N ILE A 274 -2.47 9.75 -5.92
CA ILE A 274 -3.37 8.81 -5.23
C ILE A 274 -4.09 9.51 -4.09
N GLY A 275 -5.43 9.49 -4.12
CA GLY A 275 -6.29 10.14 -3.12
C GLY A 275 -6.53 11.64 -3.33
N LEU A 276 -5.85 12.27 -4.29
CA LEU A 276 -6.00 13.70 -4.61
C LEU A 276 -6.48 13.94 -6.06
N GLY A 277 -6.49 12.89 -6.91
CA GLY A 277 -6.83 13.03 -8.33
C GLY A 277 -5.71 13.68 -9.14
N GLU A 278 -6.08 14.45 -10.17
CA GLU A 278 -5.13 15.22 -10.98
C GLU A 278 -4.65 16.46 -10.22
N VAL A 279 -3.33 16.57 -10.08
CA VAL A 279 -2.66 17.67 -9.38
C VAL A 279 -1.77 18.42 -10.36
N PRO A 280 -1.94 19.74 -10.54
CA PRO A 280 -1.04 20.54 -11.36
C PRO A 280 0.32 20.67 -10.70
N TYR A 281 1.39 20.60 -11.50
CA TYR A 281 2.76 20.79 -11.03
C TYR A 281 3.57 21.66 -12.01
N ARG A 282 4.63 22.26 -11.49
CA ARG A 282 5.59 23.03 -12.28
C ARG A 282 6.75 22.11 -12.63
N ALA A 283 7.02 21.98 -13.92
CA ALA A 283 8.12 21.15 -14.40
C ALA A 283 9.49 21.75 -14.03
N LEU A 284 10.46 20.88 -13.81
CA LEU A 284 11.87 21.19 -13.64
C LEU A 284 12.66 20.58 -14.79
N ASP A 285 13.35 21.43 -15.56
CA ASP A 285 14.21 21.01 -16.65
C ASP A 285 15.55 21.75 -16.54
N PRO A 286 16.68 21.07 -16.40
CA PRO A 286 16.80 19.62 -16.21
C PRO A 286 16.23 19.16 -14.86
N PRO A 287 15.84 17.88 -14.73
CA PRO A 287 15.37 17.32 -13.47
C PRO A 287 16.43 17.42 -12.37
N LEU A 288 15.96 17.52 -11.11
CA LEU A 288 16.81 17.34 -9.93
C LEU A 288 16.87 15.86 -9.55
N THR A 289 17.82 15.49 -8.71
CA THR A 289 17.83 14.19 -8.04
C THR A 289 17.50 14.37 -6.57
N ALA A 290 16.66 13.51 -6.03
CA ALA A 290 16.37 13.46 -4.60
C ALA A 290 16.54 12.04 -4.05
N GLU A 291 17.11 11.94 -2.87
CA GLU A 291 17.08 10.72 -2.09
C GLU A 291 15.71 10.61 -1.41
N VAL A 292 15.01 9.53 -1.70
CA VAL A 292 13.66 9.33 -1.20
C VAL A 292 13.55 7.99 -0.45
N ARG A 293 12.79 7.99 0.63
CA ARG A 293 12.33 6.77 1.28
C ARG A 293 10.99 6.37 0.67
N HIS A 294 10.98 5.23 0.00
CA HIS A 294 9.79 4.70 -0.63
C HIS A 294 9.40 3.37 0.01
N THR A 295 8.12 3.15 0.19
CA THR A 295 7.58 1.83 0.53
C THR A 295 7.15 1.15 -0.76
N SER A 296 7.29 -0.17 -0.85
CA SER A 296 6.82 -0.95 -2.01
C SER A 296 5.31 -0.81 -2.27
N ALA A 297 4.56 -0.35 -1.28
CA ALA A 297 3.15 -0.02 -1.41
C ALA A 297 2.96 1.43 -1.91
N ARG A 298 1.95 1.66 -2.74
CA ARG A 298 1.58 3.00 -3.24
C ARG A 298 1.20 4.00 -2.13
N HIS A 299 1.05 3.56 -0.90
CA HIS A 299 0.77 4.38 0.27
C HIS A 299 1.62 3.97 1.48
N PRO A 300 2.24 4.90 2.20
CA PRO A 300 2.21 6.36 2.00
C PRO A 300 3.03 6.80 0.77
N PRO A 301 2.77 8.02 0.27
CA PRO A 301 3.61 8.60 -0.80
C PRO A 301 5.08 8.65 -0.37
N PRO A 302 6.04 8.66 -1.35
CA PRO A 302 7.46 8.71 -1.05
C PRO A 302 7.82 9.89 -0.14
N GLU A 303 8.65 9.66 0.87
CA GLU A 303 9.18 10.71 1.74
C GLU A 303 10.50 11.20 1.16
N VAL A 304 10.62 12.50 0.88
CA VAL A 304 11.87 13.11 0.44
C VAL A 304 12.77 13.28 1.66
N LEU A 305 13.99 12.72 1.60
CA LEU A 305 14.98 12.79 2.68
C LEU A 305 15.92 13.98 2.47
N ARG A 306 16.41 14.17 1.24
CA ARG A 306 17.27 15.29 0.84
C ARG A 306 17.28 15.45 -0.69
N LEU A 307 17.66 16.63 -1.17
CA LEU A 307 18.10 16.80 -2.56
C LEU A 307 19.55 16.34 -2.70
N ARG A 308 19.87 15.76 -3.86
CA ARG A 308 21.23 15.42 -4.26
C ARG A 308 21.78 16.59 -5.07
N THR A 309 22.59 17.43 -4.43
CA THR A 309 23.27 18.56 -5.08
C THR A 309 24.66 18.21 -5.54
N ASP A 310 25.11 16.98 -5.28
CA ASP A 310 26.44 16.43 -5.49
C ASP A 310 26.54 15.50 -6.73
N LEU A 311 25.46 15.42 -7.53
CA LEU A 311 25.39 14.62 -8.77
C LEU A 311 25.30 15.50 -10.00
#